data_7f0d12a87442e8b8222a0090ea924f93
#
_entry.id   7f0d12a87442e8b8222a0090ea924f93
#
_cell.length_a   1.000
_cell.length_b   1.000
_cell.length_c   1.000
_cell.angle_alpha   90.00
_cell.angle_beta   90.00
_cell.angle_gamma   90.00
#
_symmetry.space_group_name_H-M   'P 1'
#
loop_
_entity.id
_entity.type
_entity.pdbx_description
1 polymer ?
#
loop_
_entity_poly.entity_id
_entity_poly.type
_entity_poly.pdbx_seq_one_letter_code
_entity_poly.pdbx_strand_id
1 'polypeptide(L)'
;MFHTIIIDEGHRIKSDQSKLTASLARISAPFRLLLTGTPLQNSMNELWSLLHYILPAALKDCREQFEQACSVIEGQLDKKAVSQARALLETLMLRRIKSEVEKSLKPKIQYVLKVPLSELQRKWYRRFMDHSRDLEG
;
A
#
# COMPACT_ATOMS: atom_id res chain seq x y z
N MET A 1 18.48 -18.95 12.66
CA MET A 1 17.87 -17.68 13.12
C MET A 1 18.40 -16.58 12.22
N PHE A 2 17.53 -15.77 11.63
CA PHE A 2 17.96 -14.66 10.79
C PHE A 2 18.18 -13.42 11.67
N HIS A 3 19.18 -12.61 11.35
CA HIS A 3 19.42 -11.34 12.04
C HIS A 3 18.52 -10.23 11.50
N THR A 4 18.27 -10.24 10.20
CA THR A 4 17.50 -9.18 9.51
C THR A 4 16.59 -9.81 8.46
N ILE A 5 15.38 -9.30 8.33
CA ILE A 5 14.47 -9.60 7.24
C ILE A 5 14.22 -8.30 6.46
N ILE A 6 14.45 -8.35 5.16
CA ILE A 6 14.15 -7.24 4.25
C ILE A 6 13.07 -7.73 3.30
N ILE A 7 11.96 -7.01 3.23
CA ILE A 7 10.85 -7.30 2.31
C ILE A 7 10.78 -6.16 1.29
N ASP A 8 11.01 -6.51 0.04
CA ASP A 8 10.74 -5.62 -1.08
C ASP A 8 9.27 -5.70 -1.49
N GLU A 9 8.76 -4.63 -2.05
CA GLU A 9 7.34 -4.45 -2.37
C GLU A 9 6.44 -4.70 -1.14
N GLY A 10 6.77 -4.05 -0.03
CA GLY A 10 6.09 -4.20 1.27
C GLY A 10 4.57 -4.03 1.22
N HIS A 11 4.03 -3.35 0.19
CA HIS A 11 2.58 -3.26 -0.03
C HIS A 11 1.89 -4.64 -0.20
N ARG A 12 2.64 -5.71 -0.48
CA ARG A 12 2.10 -7.08 -0.59
C ARG A 12 1.69 -7.67 0.75
N ILE A 13 2.17 -7.12 1.86
CA ILE A 13 1.80 -7.56 3.23
C ILE A 13 0.86 -6.56 3.92
N LYS A 14 0.09 -5.79 3.14
CA LYS A 14 -0.86 -4.79 3.61
C LYS A 14 -2.06 -5.33 4.41
N SER A 15 -2.27 -6.65 4.40
CA SER A 15 -3.30 -7.33 5.19
C SER A 15 -2.65 -8.28 6.17
N ASP A 16 -2.95 -8.09 7.45
CA ASP A 16 -2.53 -8.97 8.56
C ASP A 16 -3.16 -10.37 8.47
N GLN A 17 -4.30 -10.50 7.79
CA GLN A 17 -5.01 -11.76 7.58
C GLN A 17 -4.48 -12.57 6.39
N SER A 18 -3.55 -12.03 5.62
CA SER A 18 -3.03 -12.76 4.45
C SER A 18 -2.13 -13.92 4.88
N LYS A 19 -2.20 -15.03 4.12
CA LYS A 19 -1.32 -16.20 4.33
C LYS A 19 0.16 -15.82 4.25
N LEU A 20 0.49 -14.87 3.40
CA LEU A 20 1.85 -14.37 3.26
C LEU A 20 2.32 -13.68 4.53
N THR A 21 1.53 -12.74 5.07
CA THR A 21 1.86 -12.01 6.31
C THR A 21 2.00 -12.99 7.49
N ALA A 22 1.07 -13.93 7.63
CA ALA A 22 1.12 -14.95 8.67
C ALA A 22 2.38 -15.84 8.56
N SER A 23 2.80 -16.20 7.35
CA SER A 23 4.01 -16.99 7.13
C SER A 23 5.28 -16.20 7.47
N LEU A 24 5.35 -14.93 7.05
CA LEU A 24 6.47 -14.06 7.33
C LEU A 24 6.57 -13.70 8.84
N ALA A 25 5.46 -13.58 9.54
CA ALA A 25 5.43 -13.32 10.99
C ALA A 25 6.06 -14.46 11.81
N ARG A 26 6.03 -15.70 11.31
CA ARG A 26 6.66 -16.87 11.95
C ARG A 26 8.18 -16.84 11.88
N ILE A 27 8.76 -16.06 10.96
CA ILE A 27 10.21 -15.98 10.86
C ILE A 27 10.73 -15.06 11.95
N SER A 28 11.55 -15.62 12.85
CA SER A 28 12.16 -14.86 13.93
C SER A 28 13.35 -14.06 13.41
N ALA A 29 13.27 -12.74 13.54
CA ALA A 29 14.38 -11.82 13.30
C ALA A 29 14.20 -10.57 14.17
N PRO A 30 15.26 -10.08 14.81
CA PRO A 30 15.21 -8.88 15.66
C PRO A 30 15.02 -7.59 14.84
N PHE A 31 15.45 -7.57 13.58
CA PHE A 31 15.31 -6.40 12.71
C PHE A 31 14.50 -6.73 11.45
N ARG A 32 13.55 -5.85 11.12
CA ARG A 32 12.68 -5.97 9.95
C ARG A 32 12.66 -4.65 9.18
N LEU A 33 12.88 -4.73 7.88
CA LEU A 33 12.88 -3.59 6.97
C LEU A 33 11.89 -3.84 5.84
N LEU A 34 11.05 -2.85 5.55
CA LEU A 34 10.15 -2.85 4.40
C LEU A 34 10.60 -1.81 3.38
N LEU A 35 10.67 -2.23 2.13
CA LEU A 35 10.90 -1.37 0.99
C LEU A 35 9.61 -1.32 0.17
N THR A 36 9.13 -0.13 -0.18
CA THR A 36 7.93 0.01 -1.00
C THR A 36 7.90 1.37 -1.70
N GLY A 37 7.49 1.38 -2.96
CA GLY A 37 7.24 2.61 -3.71
C GLY A 37 5.89 3.26 -3.36
N THR A 38 4.99 2.52 -2.70
CA THR A 38 3.61 2.95 -2.39
C THR A 38 3.25 2.58 -0.95
N PRO A 39 3.80 3.31 0.05
CA PRO A 39 3.66 2.92 1.45
C PRO A 39 2.22 3.00 1.97
N LEU A 40 1.40 3.88 1.42
CA LEU A 40 0.03 4.15 1.88
C LEU A 40 -0.83 4.42 0.65
N GLN A 41 -1.61 3.45 0.22
CA GLN A 41 -2.50 3.64 -0.93
C GLN A 41 -3.94 3.96 -0.52
N ASN A 42 -4.55 3.24 0.43
CA ASN A 42 -6.00 3.28 0.55
C ASN A 42 -6.58 3.20 1.97
N SER A 43 -5.87 2.79 3.01
CA SER A 43 -6.49 2.69 4.33
C SER A 43 -5.51 2.70 5.50
N MET A 44 -6.02 3.13 6.66
CA MET A 44 -5.30 3.08 7.93
C MET A 44 -5.01 1.63 8.38
N ASN A 45 -5.83 0.67 7.96
CA ASN A 45 -5.59 -0.75 8.23
C ASN A 45 -4.33 -1.29 7.53
N GLU A 46 -4.05 -0.79 6.31
CA GLU A 46 -2.80 -1.13 5.62
C GLU A 46 -1.59 -0.60 6.40
N LEU A 47 -1.67 0.63 6.89
CA LEU A 47 -0.63 1.21 7.73
C LEU A 47 -0.41 0.40 9.01
N TRP A 48 -1.50 0.03 9.69
CA TRP A 48 -1.43 -0.83 10.86
C TRP A 48 -0.68 -2.13 10.57
N SER A 49 -1.06 -2.83 9.51
CA SER A 49 -0.46 -4.11 9.13
C SER A 49 1.04 -4.00 8.91
N LEU A 50 1.50 -2.93 8.24
CA LEU A 50 2.91 -2.67 8.01
C LEU A 50 3.66 -2.34 9.29
N LEU A 51 3.12 -1.46 10.12
CA LEU A 51 3.72 -1.08 11.41
C LEU A 51 3.78 -2.26 12.37
N HIS A 52 2.69 -3.02 12.49
CA HIS A 52 2.63 -4.21 13.33
C HIS A 52 3.61 -5.30 12.87
N TYR A 53 3.84 -5.42 11.56
CA TYR A 53 4.86 -6.33 11.04
C TYR A 53 6.28 -5.89 11.43
N ILE A 54 6.59 -4.60 11.37
CA ILE A 54 7.93 -4.06 11.70
C ILE A 54 8.18 -4.11 13.21
N LEU A 55 7.19 -3.73 14.01
CA LEU A 55 7.28 -3.55 15.46
C LEU A 55 6.23 -4.38 16.23
N PRO A 56 6.23 -5.72 16.09
CA PRO A 56 5.17 -6.55 16.67
C PRO A 56 5.11 -6.47 18.19
N ALA A 57 6.25 -6.36 18.85
CA ALA A 57 6.30 -6.27 20.32
C ALA A 57 5.78 -4.93 20.86
N ALA A 58 6.05 -3.84 20.14
CA ALA A 58 5.63 -2.49 20.55
C ALA A 58 4.13 -2.25 20.32
N LEU A 59 3.54 -2.94 19.33
CA LEU A 59 2.15 -2.72 18.91
C LEU A 59 1.20 -3.87 19.28
N LYS A 60 1.65 -4.81 20.10
CA LYS A 60 0.91 -6.05 20.41
C LYS A 60 -0.51 -5.80 20.91
N ASP A 61 -0.69 -4.82 21.79
CA ASP A 61 -1.96 -4.56 22.47
C ASP A 61 -2.54 -3.16 22.13
N CYS A 62 -2.05 -2.56 21.05
CA CYS A 62 -2.42 -1.19 20.66
C CYS A 62 -3.43 -1.10 19.51
N ARG A 63 -4.00 -2.23 19.06
CA ARG A 63 -4.91 -2.24 17.90
C ARG A 63 -6.15 -1.41 18.12
N GLU A 64 -6.81 -1.59 19.26
CA GLU A 64 -8.04 -0.86 19.60
C GLU A 64 -7.81 0.66 19.68
N GLN A 65 -6.71 1.06 20.33
CA GLN A 65 -6.32 2.48 20.42
C GLN A 65 -6.02 3.08 19.04
N PHE A 66 -5.38 2.29 18.19
CA PHE A 66 -5.10 2.71 16.82
C PHE A 66 -6.38 2.84 15.99
N GLU A 67 -7.29 1.87 16.06
CA GLU A 67 -8.59 1.89 15.39
C GLU A 67 -9.47 3.04 15.90
N GLN A 68 -9.50 3.29 17.21
CA GLN A 68 -10.20 4.44 17.80
C GLN A 68 -9.63 5.77 17.28
N ALA A 69 -8.30 5.92 17.26
CA ALA A 69 -7.66 7.11 16.72
C ALA A 69 -7.98 7.32 15.23
N CYS A 70 -8.12 6.23 14.47
CA CYS A 70 -8.44 6.27 13.04
C CYS A 70 -9.93 6.54 12.77
N SER A 71 -10.84 5.98 13.56
CA SER A 71 -12.29 6.21 13.40
C SER A 71 -12.69 7.66 13.67
N VAL A 72 -11.99 8.34 14.57
CA VAL A 72 -12.14 9.78 14.81
C VAL A 72 -11.70 10.59 13.58
N ILE A 73 -10.76 10.10 12.78
CA ILE A 73 -10.26 10.75 11.56
C ILE A 73 -11.31 10.69 10.43
N GLU A 74 -12.13 9.66 10.35
CA GLU A 74 -13.18 9.51 9.33
C GLU A 74 -14.42 10.43 9.61
N GLY A 75 -14.66 10.79 10.87
CA GLY A 75 -15.83 11.60 11.26
C GLY A 75 -15.55 13.08 11.54
N GLN A 76 -14.44 13.41 12.14
CA GLN A 76 -13.94 14.79 12.37
C GLN A 76 -12.41 14.71 12.50
N LEU A 77 -11.72 15.38 11.59
CA LEU A 77 -10.25 15.48 11.60
C LEU A 77 -9.74 16.03 12.95
N ASP A 78 -9.46 15.18 13.90
CA ASP A 78 -8.67 15.58 15.06
C ASP A 78 -7.23 15.84 14.57
N LYS A 79 -6.95 17.13 14.35
CA LYS A 79 -5.63 17.61 13.91
C LYS A 79 -4.48 17.09 14.79
N LYS A 80 -4.76 16.82 16.06
CA LYS A 80 -3.79 16.33 17.03
C LYS A 80 -3.46 14.86 16.78
N ALA A 81 -4.46 14.00 16.55
CA ALA A 81 -4.26 12.58 16.24
C ALA A 81 -3.50 12.38 14.92
N VAL A 82 -3.88 13.15 13.89
CA VAL A 82 -3.18 13.18 12.59
C VAL A 82 -1.72 13.61 12.74
N SER A 83 -1.47 14.66 13.53
CA SER A 83 -0.11 15.14 13.81
C SER A 83 0.75 14.11 14.54
N GLN A 84 0.18 13.40 15.51
CA GLN A 84 0.88 12.34 16.25
C GLN A 84 1.19 11.13 15.37
N ALA A 85 0.24 10.69 14.55
CA ALA A 85 0.45 9.61 13.60
C ALA A 85 1.54 9.97 12.58
N ARG A 86 1.52 11.21 12.08
CA ARG A 86 2.55 11.72 11.18
C ARG A 86 3.93 11.73 11.84
N ALA A 87 4.06 12.22 13.06
CA ALA A 87 5.32 12.24 13.79
C ALA A 87 5.89 10.83 14.02
N LEU A 88 5.02 9.86 14.34
CA LEU A 88 5.42 8.45 14.43
C LEU A 88 5.95 7.92 13.10
N LEU A 89 5.24 8.20 12.00
CA LEU A 89 5.67 7.77 10.66
C LEU A 89 6.99 8.41 10.24
N GLU A 90 7.18 9.69 10.49
CA GLU A 90 8.44 10.41 10.20
C GLU A 90 9.63 9.80 10.94
N THR A 91 9.41 9.21 12.11
CA THR A 91 10.46 8.52 12.87
C THR A 91 10.79 7.13 12.31
N LEU A 92 9.80 6.42 11.76
CA LEU A 92 9.94 5.02 11.33
C LEU A 92 10.11 4.87 9.82
N MET A 93 9.82 5.90 9.04
CA MET A 93 9.79 5.84 7.58
C MET A 93 10.73 6.86 6.94
N LEU A 94 11.53 6.40 6.00
CA LEU A 94 12.33 7.26 5.14
C LEU A 94 11.69 7.33 3.74
N ARG A 95 11.16 8.49 3.38
CA ARG A 95 10.59 8.73 2.05
C ARG A 95 11.52 9.64 1.23
N ARG A 96 11.89 9.15 0.04
CA ARG A 96 12.68 9.90 -0.94
C ARG A 96 11.89 10.10 -2.21
N ILE A 97 11.79 11.32 -2.68
CA ILE A 97 11.09 11.68 -3.92
C ILE A 97 12.14 11.83 -5.02
N LYS A 98 11.90 11.23 -6.20
CA LYS A 98 12.87 11.22 -7.31
C LYS A 98 13.31 12.63 -7.72
N SER A 99 12.40 13.60 -7.75
CA SER A 99 12.71 14.98 -8.10
C SER A 99 13.67 15.68 -7.13
N GLU A 100 13.78 15.19 -5.90
CA GLU A 100 14.67 15.76 -4.87
C GLU A 100 16.04 15.10 -4.87
N VAL A 101 16.09 13.77 -5.06
CA VAL A 101 17.31 12.98 -4.89
C VAL A 101 18.01 12.68 -6.22
N GLU A 102 17.29 12.64 -7.34
CA GLU A 102 17.85 12.28 -8.65
C GLU A 102 17.61 13.38 -9.69
N LYS A 103 18.51 14.37 -9.67
CA LYS A 103 18.45 15.56 -10.54
C LYS A 103 18.95 15.31 -11.95
N SER A 104 19.63 14.18 -12.19
CA SER A 104 20.15 13.80 -13.51
C SER A 104 19.12 13.20 -14.45
N LEU A 105 17.96 12.76 -13.91
CA LEU A 105 16.90 12.20 -14.73
C LEU A 105 16.27 13.26 -15.63
N LYS A 106 16.26 12.97 -16.92
CA LYS A 106 15.55 13.78 -17.90
C LYS A 106 14.04 13.70 -17.68
N PRO A 107 13.28 14.73 -18.10
CA PRO A 107 11.83 14.70 -17.98
C PRO A 107 11.23 13.51 -18.72
N LYS A 108 10.19 12.91 -18.13
CA LYS A 108 9.43 11.81 -18.75
C LYS A 108 8.72 12.33 -20.00
N ILE A 109 8.99 11.69 -21.14
CA ILE A 109 8.25 11.92 -22.38
C ILE A 109 7.27 10.75 -22.53
N GLN A 110 5.98 11.07 -22.69
CA GLN A 110 4.94 10.06 -22.84
C GLN A 110 4.23 10.24 -24.18
N TYR A 111 4.27 9.19 -24.98
CA TYR A 111 3.57 9.14 -26.27
C TYR A 111 2.33 8.25 -26.13
N VAL A 112 1.18 8.74 -26.57
CA VAL A 112 -0.06 7.96 -26.66
C VAL A 112 -0.30 7.60 -28.12
N LEU A 113 -0.07 6.35 -28.47
CA LEU A 113 -0.33 5.81 -29.79
C LEU A 113 -1.72 5.16 -29.81
N LYS A 114 -2.63 5.72 -30.60
CA LYS A 114 -3.96 5.11 -30.82
C LYS A 114 -3.85 4.13 -31.99
N VAL A 115 -3.96 2.84 -31.68
CA VAL A 115 -3.93 1.77 -32.68
C VAL A 115 -5.34 1.22 -32.87
N PRO A 116 -5.85 1.11 -34.10
CA PRO A 116 -7.17 0.52 -34.35
C PRO A 116 -7.17 -0.97 -33.99
N LEU A 117 -8.31 -1.44 -33.51
CA LEU A 117 -8.52 -2.87 -33.27
C LEU A 117 -8.51 -3.64 -34.59
N SER A 118 -7.94 -4.83 -34.61
CA SER A 118 -8.09 -5.78 -35.71
C SER A 118 -9.55 -6.14 -35.91
N GLU A 119 -9.93 -6.67 -37.08
CA GLU A 119 -11.30 -7.09 -37.37
C GLU A 119 -11.83 -8.12 -36.36
N LEU A 120 -10.99 -9.09 -36.01
CA LEU A 120 -11.33 -10.11 -35.02
C LEU A 120 -11.56 -9.52 -33.62
N GLN A 121 -10.68 -8.64 -33.17
CA GLN A 121 -10.83 -7.95 -31.88
C GLN A 121 -12.10 -7.09 -31.87
N ARG A 122 -12.39 -6.36 -32.96
CA ARG A 122 -13.60 -5.55 -33.09
C ARG A 122 -14.87 -6.40 -33.03
N LYS A 123 -14.86 -7.58 -33.66
CA LYS A 123 -15.98 -8.53 -33.63
C LYS A 123 -16.25 -9.02 -32.21
N TRP A 124 -15.20 -9.42 -31.47
CA TRP A 124 -15.33 -9.90 -30.09
C TRP A 124 -15.74 -8.77 -29.13
N TYR A 125 -15.18 -7.59 -29.28
CA TYR A 125 -15.53 -6.41 -28.48
C TYR A 125 -17.00 -6.05 -28.62
N ARG A 126 -17.52 -6.01 -29.86
CA ARG A 126 -18.95 -5.75 -30.12
C ARG A 126 -19.84 -6.80 -29.46
N ARG A 127 -19.53 -8.09 -29.63
CA ARG A 127 -20.28 -9.16 -28.98
C ARG A 127 -20.33 -9.02 -27.47
N PHE A 128 -19.22 -8.66 -26.85
CA PHE A 128 -19.18 -8.44 -25.41
C PHE A 128 -20.06 -7.26 -24.99
N MET A 129 -19.98 -6.15 -25.70
CA MET A 129 -20.78 -4.96 -25.41
C MET A 129 -22.28 -5.19 -25.61
N ASP A 130 -22.68 -5.97 -26.61
CA ASP A 130 -24.09 -6.32 -26.86
C ASP A 130 -24.63 -7.21 -25.74
N HIS A 131 -23.87 -8.24 -25.31
CA HIS A 131 -24.25 -9.10 -24.17
C HIS A 131 -24.33 -8.36 -22.83
N SER A 132 -23.50 -7.35 -22.59
CA SER A 132 -23.56 -6.58 -21.34
C SER A 132 -24.81 -5.68 -21.28
N ARG A 133 -25.35 -5.25 -22.41
CA ARG A 133 -26.63 -4.51 -22.47
C ARG A 133 -27.83 -5.37 -22.16
N ASP A 134 -27.80 -6.64 -22.54
CA ASP A 134 -28.89 -7.61 -22.28
C ASP A 134 -28.96 -8.05 -20.79
N LEU A 135 -27.92 -7.75 -19.99
CA LEU A 135 -27.86 -8.06 -18.56
C LEU A 135 -28.28 -6.90 -17.65
N GLU A 136 -28.42 -5.70 -18.18
CA GLU A 136 -28.84 -4.49 -17.45
C GLU A 136 -30.34 -4.14 -17.67
N GLY A 137 -31.08 -4.90 -18.42
CA GLY A 137 -32.53 -4.80 -18.68
C GLY A 137 -33.29 -5.86 -17.92
#